data_88720a49c1b3ae2c6de186bc7e23bbf2
#
_entry.id   88720a49c1b3ae2c6de186bc7e23bbf2
#
_cell.length_a   1.000
_cell.length_b   1.000
_cell.length_c   1.000
_cell.angle_alpha   90.00
_cell.angle_beta   90.00
_cell.angle_gamma   90.00
#
_symmetry.space_group_name_H-M   'P 1'
#
loop_
_entity.id
_entity.type
_entity.pdbx_description
1 polymer ?
#
loop_
_entity_poly.entity_id
_entity_poly.type
_entity_poly.pdbx_seq_one_letter_code
_entity_poly.pdbx_strand_id
1 'polypeptide(L)'
;MQIGLRLARNSGAAQLILLALLALGLSVPARAAEPLREAVIEVLVNGQSGQTIVVLRDKGNGLWVRTADLARLRLKRPQSPPLEHGGRRYFQLNDIPGALISIDDARDQASIRVPPAAFEPTALDAAAAGAPVLTRASPGAFLNYQLSGQRTGNETTGGVLTELGLFGTPGVLTNTLLGRAAAGTEQGVRLDTTFTHDFPASLQTLVLGDTASSPGTWGNSVRFAGVQWGRNFALRPDLLTTPLLAVGGNAVLPSTVSLFVNNQRISSSSVPPGPFVIDRVPVVTGAGDLRLVVQDALGNEQIIS
;
A
#
# COMPACT_ATOMS: atom_id res chain seq x y z
N MET A 1 13.14 82.70 -36.20
CA MET A 1 13.91 83.18 -35.03
C MET A 1 14.42 81.91 -34.34
N GLN A 2 15.66 81.55 -34.69
CA GLN A 2 16.33 80.34 -34.19
C GLN A 2 17.13 80.70 -32.96
N ILE A 3 16.94 79.95 -31.86
CA ILE A 3 17.82 80.02 -30.70
C ILE A 3 18.48 78.66 -30.56
N GLY A 4 19.71 78.58 -30.95
CA GLY A 4 20.53 77.39 -30.76
C GLY A 4 21.10 77.35 -29.34
N LEU A 5 20.90 76.27 -28.67
CA LEU A 5 21.51 75.94 -27.36
C LEU A 5 22.67 74.95 -27.57
N ARG A 6 23.91 75.48 -27.39
CA ARG A 6 25.11 74.65 -27.36
C ARG A 6 25.23 73.99 -25.95
N LEU A 7 25.14 72.67 -25.86
CA LEU A 7 25.50 71.96 -24.67
C LEU A 7 27.01 71.65 -24.66
N ALA A 8 27.63 72.08 -23.62
CA ALA A 8 29.06 71.91 -23.36
C ALA A 8 29.36 70.44 -22.97
N ARG A 9 30.36 69.90 -23.60
CA ARG A 9 31.01 68.62 -23.43
C ARG A 9 32.00 68.73 -22.28
N ASN A 10 31.61 68.25 -21.06
CA ASN A 10 32.54 67.86 -19.97
C ASN A 10 31.81 66.99 -18.95
N SER A 11 31.80 65.68 -19.15
CA SER A 11 31.23 64.74 -18.16
C SER A 11 31.99 63.40 -18.03
N GLY A 12 33.22 63.34 -18.54
CA GLY A 12 34.01 62.08 -18.36
C GLY A 12 34.52 61.84 -16.95
N ALA A 13 34.76 62.89 -16.17
CA ALA A 13 35.29 62.76 -14.81
C ALA A 13 34.19 62.42 -13.77
N ALA A 14 32.95 62.90 -13.96
CA ALA A 14 31.84 62.66 -13.06
C ALA A 14 31.29 61.23 -13.18
N GLN A 15 31.33 60.62 -14.35
CA GLN A 15 30.92 59.24 -14.57
C GLN A 15 31.92 58.23 -13.99
N LEU A 16 33.20 58.50 -14.00
CA LEU A 16 34.23 57.64 -13.38
C LEU A 16 34.17 57.68 -11.85
N ILE A 17 33.83 58.80 -11.24
CA ILE A 17 33.67 58.92 -9.78
C ILE A 17 32.40 58.26 -9.32
N LEU A 18 31.30 58.21 -10.08
CA LEU A 18 30.07 57.54 -9.75
C LEU A 18 30.23 56.02 -9.87
N LEU A 19 30.98 55.50 -10.84
CA LEU A 19 31.30 54.07 -10.99
C LEU A 19 32.26 53.59 -9.90
N ALA A 20 33.22 54.42 -9.45
CA ALA A 20 34.12 54.10 -8.35
C ALA A 20 33.40 54.04 -6.99
N LEU A 21 32.40 54.90 -6.76
CA LEU A 21 31.58 54.89 -5.55
C LEU A 21 30.56 53.75 -5.53
N LEU A 22 30.10 53.25 -6.67
CA LEU A 22 29.24 52.07 -6.75
C LEU A 22 29.99 50.77 -6.54
N ALA A 23 31.31 50.73 -6.82
CA ALA A 23 32.17 49.58 -6.60
C ALA A 23 32.66 49.41 -5.13
N LEU A 24 32.63 50.50 -4.33
CA LEU A 24 33.01 50.43 -2.91
C LEU A 24 31.84 50.12 -1.95
N GLY A 25 30.59 50.06 -2.45
CA GLY A 25 29.40 49.96 -1.61
C GLY A 25 28.80 48.53 -1.43
N LEU A 26 29.35 47.50 -2.06
CA LEU A 26 28.77 46.15 -2.03
C LEU A 26 29.75 45.04 -1.61
N SER A 27 30.66 45.32 -0.71
CA SER A 27 31.26 44.26 0.08
C SER A 27 30.29 43.90 1.22
N VAL A 28 29.21 43.19 0.91
CA VAL A 28 28.47 42.40 1.91
C VAL A 28 29.51 41.42 2.46
N PRO A 29 29.85 41.45 3.77
CA PRO A 29 30.75 40.47 4.32
C PRO A 29 30.07 39.11 4.11
N ALA A 30 30.64 38.26 3.26
CA ALA A 30 30.26 36.87 3.21
C ALA A 30 30.46 36.35 4.63
N ARG A 31 29.35 36.20 5.34
CA ARG A 31 29.33 35.55 6.66
C ARG A 31 29.94 34.19 6.42
N ALA A 32 31.18 33.99 6.86
CA ALA A 32 31.86 32.73 6.76
C ALA A 32 30.93 31.69 7.43
N ALA A 33 30.43 30.74 6.63
CA ALA A 33 29.63 29.66 7.17
C ALA A 33 30.50 28.99 8.25
N GLU A 34 30.05 29.01 9.48
CA GLU A 34 30.77 28.37 10.60
C GLU A 34 30.98 26.89 10.25
N PRO A 35 32.12 26.32 10.56
CA PRO A 35 32.42 24.94 10.22
C PRO A 35 31.46 24.00 10.98
N LEU A 36 30.68 23.26 10.23
CA LEU A 36 29.84 22.19 10.75
C LEU A 36 30.74 21.08 11.33
N ARG A 37 30.39 20.56 12.49
CA ARG A 37 31.11 19.47 13.14
C ARG A 37 30.31 18.20 13.06
N GLU A 38 30.93 17.10 12.68
CA GLU A 38 30.34 15.78 12.83
C GLU A 38 30.32 15.39 14.33
N ALA A 39 29.17 14.93 14.81
CA ALA A 39 29.00 14.39 16.13
C ALA A 39 28.17 13.10 16.07
N VAL A 40 28.48 12.18 16.95
CA VAL A 40 27.67 10.97 17.16
C VAL A 40 26.81 11.23 18.38
N ILE A 41 25.50 11.31 18.19
CA ILE A 41 24.57 11.62 19.27
C ILE A 41 23.40 10.63 19.29
N GLU A 42 22.84 10.45 20.46
CA GLU A 42 21.57 9.75 20.63
C GLU A 42 20.42 10.72 20.36
N VAL A 43 19.53 10.37 19.45
CA VAL A 43 18.36 11.19 19.08
C VAL A 43 17.10 10.55 19.64
N LEU A 44 16.44 11.23 20.57
CA LEU A 44 15.13 10.85 21.10
C LEU A 44 14.05 11.63 20.36
N VAL A 45 13.07 10.93 19.78
CA VAL A 45 11.93 11.56 19.13
C VAL A 45 10.69 11.38 20.00
N ASN A 46 10.08 12.49 20.41
CA ASN A 46 8.90 12.50 21.29
C ASN A 46 9.08 11.69 22.58
N GLY A 47 10.30 11.64 23.12
CA GLY A 47 10.61 10.92 24.36
C GLY A 47 10.74 9.42 24.23
N GLN A 48 10.72 8.89 23.02
CA GLN A 48 10.99 7.46 22.78
C GLN A 48 12.48 7.18 22.76
N SER A 49 12.87 5.93 23.10
CA SER A 49 14.26 5.48 23.12
C SER A 49 14.97 5.82 21.82
N GLY A 50 16.10 6.51 21.99
CA GLY A 50 16.83 7.13 20.91
C GLY A 50 17.55 6.16 20.01
N GLN A 51 17.84 6.64 18.82
CA GLN A 51 18.76 6.00 17.91
C GLN A 51 20.07 6.79 17.88
N THR A 52 21.19 6.10 18.02
CA THR A 52 22.50 6.72 17.87
C THR A 52 22.79 6.93 16.38
N ILE A 53 22.94 8.18 15.97
CA ILE A 53 23.18 8.58 14.57
C ILE A 53 24.31 9.59 14.47
N VAL A 54 24.88 9.70 13.27
CA VAL A 54 25.87 10.74 12.96
C VAL A 54 25.15 11.96 12.42
N VAL A 55 25.37 13.09 13.05
CA VAL A 55 24.77 14.38 12.71
C VAL A 55 25.85 15.42 12.39
N LEU A 56 25.48 16.47 11.67
CA LEU A 56 26.27 17.68 11.58
C LEU A 56 25.64 18.74 12.48
N ARG A 57 26.46 19.43 13.26
CA ARG A 57 26.06 20.47 14.21
C ARG A 57 26.77 21.79 13.91
N ASP A 58 26.05 22.87 14.08
CA ASP A 58 26.62 24.19 14.22
C ASP A 58 26.65 24.63 15.71
N LYS A 59 27.18 25.82 15.98
CA LYS A 59 27.15 26.39 17.33
C LYS A 59 25.80 26.95 17.74
N GLY A 60 24.85 27.03 16.81
CA GLY A 60 23.53 27.64 17.00
C GLY A 60 22.38 26.66 17.19
N ASN A 61 22.60 25.45 17.71
CA ASN A 61 21.59 24.40 17.85
C ASN A 61 21.00 23.87 16.51
N GLY A 62 21.61 24.18 15.39
CA GLY A 62 21.28 23.56 14.10
C GLY A 62 21.71 22.10 14.11
N LEU A 63 20.79 21.21 13.76
CA LEU A 63 21.02 19.77 13.72
C LEU A 63 20.68 19.26 12.32
N TRP A 64 21.69 18.77 11.58
CA TRP A 64 21.50 18.17 10.26
C TRP A 64 21.66 16.67 10.33
N VAL A 65 20.70 15.97 9.74
CA VAL A 65 20.59 14.52 9.73
C VAL A 65 20.62 14.00 8.31
N ARG A 66 21.31 12.88 8.08
CA ARG A 66 21.38 12.24 6.76
C ARG A 66 20.00 11.74 6.32
N THR A 67 19.77 11.72 5.03
CA THR A 67 18.53 11.20 4.43
C THR A 67 18.18 9.77 4.93
N ALA A 68 19.19 8.91 5.08
CA ALA A 68 18.98 7.54 5.56
C ALA A 68 18.53 7.49 7.03
N ASP A 69 19.04 8.41 7.84
CA ASP A 69 18.70 8.46 9.27
C ASP A 69 17.33 9.11 9.51
N LEU A 70 16.89 10.05 8.64
CA LEU A 70 15.49 10.53 8.64
C LEU A 70 14.50 9.38 8.45
N ALA A 71 14.77 8.47 7.51
CA ALA A 71 13.92 7.31 7.28
C ALA A 71 13.90 6.37 8.51
N ARG A 72 15.03 6.18 9.20
CA ARG A 72 15.10 5.40 10.45
C ARG A 72 14.28 6.04 11.57
N LEU A 73 14.33 7.37 11.66
CA LEU A 73 13.52 8.15 12.61
C LEU A 73 12.06 8.29 12.15
N ARG A 74 11.71 7.75 10.97
CA ARG A 74 10.39 7.85 10.33
C ARG A 74 9.92 9.28 10.11
N LEU A 75 10.83 10.23 10.01
CA LEU A 75 10.51 11.63 9.77
C LEU A 75 10.44 11.92 8.26
N LYS A 76 9.43 12.68 7.87
CA LYS A 76 9.32 13.22 6.51
C LYS A 76 10.51 14.10 6.20
N ARG A 77 10.92 14.11 4.94
CA ARG A 77 11.96 15.01 4.47
C ARG A 77 11.46 16.46 4.56
N PRO A 78 12.25 17.36 5.16
CA PRO A 78 11.97 18.79 5.07
C PRO A 78 11.92 19.27 3.62
N GLN A 79 11.16 20.31 3.34
CA GLN A 79 11.09 20.91 1.99
C GLN A 79 12.30 21.78 1.66
N SER A 80 13.13 22.10 2.65
CA SER A 80 14.37 22.85 2.47
C SER A 80 15.37 22.08 1.60
N PRO A 81 16.23 22.78 0.84
CA PRO A 81 17.26 22.13 0.06
C PRO A 81 18.24 21.39 0.96
N PRO A 82 18.70 20.19 0.57
CA PRO A 82 19.68 19.43 1.34
C PRO A 82 21.05 20.13 1.33
N LEU A 83 21.74 20.02 2.44
CA LEU A 83 23.16 20.37 2.54
C LEU A 83 24.00 19.18 2.06
N GLU A 84 24.90 19.40 1.10
CA GLU A 84 25.85 18.38 0.68
C GLU A 84 27.15 18.52 1.47
N HIS A 85 27.51 17.48 2.21
CA HIS A 85 28.75 17.41 2.97
C HIS A 85 29.37 16.01 2.88
N GLY A 86 30.64 15.93 2.50
CA GLY A 86 31.33 14.65 2.36
C GLY A 86 30.67 13.68 1.35
N GLY A 87 30.05 14.20 0.27
CA GLY A 87 29.33 13.38 -0.72
C GLY A 87 27.99 12.80 -0.23
N ARG A 88 27.47 13.28 0.91
CA ARG A 88 26.21 12.85 1.50
C ARG A 88 25.28 14.05 1.65
N ARG A 89 23.96 13.78 1.56
CA ARG A 89 22.91 14.79 1.73
C ARG A 89 22.37 14.79 3.15
N TYR A 90 22.34 15.97 3.74
CA TYR A 90 21.84 16.23 5.09
C TYR A 90 20.68 17.19 5.04
N PHE A 91 19.71 17.02 5.90
CA PHE A 91 18.57 17.91 6.08
C PHE A 91 18.57 18.48 7.48
N GLN A 92 18.25 19.75 7.60
CA GLN A 92 18.14 20.41 8.90
C GLN A 92 16.84 20.03 9.58
N LEU A 93 16.91 19.47 10.79
CA LEU A 93 15.72 19.07 11.53
C LEU A 93 14.87 20.24 12.01
N ASN A 94 15.50 21.41 12.19
CA ASN A 94 14.79 22.64 12.56
C ASN A 94 13.81 23.11 11.47
N ASP A 95 13.97 22.65 10.22
CA ASP A 95 13.09 22.98 9.11
C ASP A 95 11.81 22.11 9.07
N ILE A 96 11.70 21.12 9.94
CA ILE A 96 10.47 20.38 10.11
C ILE A 96 9.43 21.27 10.82
N PRO A 97 8.26 21.53 10.22
CA PRO A 97 7.26 22.41 10.84
C PRO A 97 6.83 21.90 12.22
N GLY A 98 6.96 22.76 13.22
CA GLY A 98 6.60 22.46 14.60
C GLY A 98 7.63 21.61 15.36
N ALA A 99 8.82 21.40 14.81
CA ALA A 99 9.89 20.71 15.51
C ALA A 99 10.48 21.60 16.62
N LEU A 100 10.63 21.03 17.81
CA LEU A 100 11.34 21.62 18.95
C LEU A 100 12.54 20.73 19.26
N ILE A 101 13.75 21.29 19.16
CA ILE A 101 14.99 20.55 19.37
C ILE A 101 15.68 21.06 20.61
N SER A 102 16.03 20.17 21.52
CA SER A 102 16.85 20.43 22.69
C SER A 102 18.04 19.49 22.69
N ILE A 103 19.24 20.04 22.83
CA ILE A 103 20.50 19.28 22.82
C ILE A 103 21.10 19.32 24.23
N ASP A 104 21.44 18.15 24.72
CA ASP A 104 22.18 17.94 25.98
C ASP A 104 23.61 17.51 25.61
N ASP A 105 24.54 18.47 25.64
CA ASP A 105 25.93 18.21 25.28
C ASP A 105 26.65 17.35 26.33
N ALA A 106 26.16 17.31 27.58
CA ALA A 106 26.76 16.51 28.63
C ALA A 106 26.49 15.01 28.47
N ARG A 107 25.41 14.68 27.74
CA ARG A 107 24.98 13.28 27.48
C ARG A 107 25.10 12.87 26.03
N ASP A 108 25.60 13.75 25.15
CA ASP A 108 25.61 13.54 23.70
C ASP A 108 24.21 13.14 23.17
N GLN A 109 23.16 13.83 23.66
CA GLN A 109 21.78 13.48 23.38
C GLN A 109 21.01 14.68 22.80
N ALA A 110 20.20 14.43 21.78
CA ALA A 110 19.25 15.39 21.25
C ALA A 110 17.81 14.89 21.46
N SER A 111 17.00 15.69 22.12
CA SER A 111 15.57 15.46 22.24
C SER A 111 14.82 16.28 21.20
N ILE A 112 14.10 15.61 20.33
CA ILE A 112 13.32 16.20 19.25
C ILE A 112 11.85 15.97 19.54
N ARG A 113 11.09 17.06 19.66
CA ARG A 113 9.64 16.98 19.76
C ARG A 113 9.03 17.45 18.45
N VAL A 114 8.28 16.58 17.78
CA VAL A 114 7.63 16.84 16.48
C VAL A 114 6.14 16.52 16.53
N PRO A 115 5.31 17.25 15.77
CA PRO A 115 3.90 16.92 15.66
C PRO A 115 3.71 15.60 14.88
N PRO A 116 2.58 14.87 15.06
CA PRO A 116 2.31 13.61 14.35
C PRO A 116 2.41 13.72 12.83
N ALA A 117 2.04 14.87 12.27
CA ALA A 117 2.11 15.12 10.82
C ALA A 117 3.53 15.11 10.22
N ALA A 118 4.56 15.24 11.07
CA ALA A 118 5.97 15.19 10.67
C ALA A 118 6.47 13.77 10.38
N PHE A 119 5.75 12.75 10.82
CA PHE A 119 6.14 11.35 10.56
C PHE A 119 5.64 10.87 9.20
N GLU A 120 6.37 9.91 8.61
CA GLU A 120 5.91 9.13 7.47
C GLU A 120 4.67 8.30 7.85
N PRO A 121 3.65 8.22 6.99
CA PRO A 121 2.43 7.48 7.30
C PRO A 121 2.71 5.99 7.43
N THR A 122 2.04 5.34 8.38
CA THR A 122 2.04 3.89 8.53
C THR A 122 0.85 3.32 7.77
N ALA A 123 1.12 2.49 6.76
CA ALA A 123 0.06 1.74 6.08
C ALA A 123 -0.20 0.43 6.84
N LEU A 124 -1.46 0.19 7.15
CA LEU A 124 -1.99 -1.03 7.73
C LEU A 124 -2.95 -1.67 6.73
N ASP A 125 -2.98 -2.97 6.70
CA ASP A 125 -3.86 -3.72 5.82
C ASP A 125 -4.90 -4.49 6.65
N ALA A 126 -6.16 -4.09 6.53
CA ALA A 126 -7.24 -4.75 7.25
C ALA A 126 -7.59 -6.13 6.68
N ALA A 127 -7.25 -6.39 5.42
CA ALA A 127 -7.51 -7.64 4.70
C ALA A 127 -6.28 -8.55 4.63
N ALA A 128 -5.34 -8.47 5.56
CA ALA A 128 -4.08 -9.21 5.55
C ALA A 128 -4.22 -10.75 5.77
N ALA A 129 -5.21 -11.38 5.16
CA ALA A 129 -5.11 -12.79 4.86
C ALA A 129 -4.03 -12.93 3.78
N GLY A 130 -2.87 -13.50 4.11
CA GLY A 130 -1.78 -13.70 3.17
C GLY A 130 -2.27 -14.41 1.91
N ALA A 131 -1.63 -14.12 0.77
CA ALA A 131 -1.94 -14.82 -0.48
C ALA A 131 -1.91 -16.33 -0.24
N PRO A 132 -2.89 -17.10 -0.74
CA PRO A 132 -2.92 -18.54 -0.56
C PRO A 132 -1.65 -19.17 -1.13
N VAL A 133 -1.04 -20.06 -0.34
CA VAL A 133 0.12 -20.82 -0.80
C VAL A 133 -0.37 -21.91 -1.73
N LEU A 134 -0.05 -21.81 -3.01
CA LEU A 134 -0.39 -22.82 -4.00
C LEU A 134 0.61 -23.97 -3.94
N THR A 135 0.10 -25.16 -3.65
CA THR A 135 0.88 -26.40 -3.72
C THR A 135 0.62 -27.11 -5.05
N ARG A 136 1.62 -27.81 -5.57
CA ARG A 136 1.44 -28.61 -6.79
C ARG A 136 0.56 -29.81 -6.47
N ALA A 137 -0.46 -30.05 -7.29
CA ALA A 137 -1.30 -31.23 -7.17
C ALA A 137 -0.51 -32.48 -7.57
N SER A 138 -0.54 -33.50 -6.74
CA SER A 138 -0.11 -34.85 -7.15
C SER A 138 -1.12 -35.44 -8.13
N PRO A 139 -0.67 -36.27 -9.11
CA PRO A 139 -1.59 -36.90 -10.04
C PRO A 139 -2.55 -37.84 -9.29
N GLY A 140 -3.82 -37.80 -9.70
CA GLY A 140 -4.87 -38.63 -9.09
C GLY A 140 -6.09 -38.73 -9.99
N ALA A 141 -7.05 -39.52 -9.53
CA ALA A 141 -8.34 -39.68 -10.17
C ALA A 141 -9.46 -39.69 -9.10
N PHE A 142 -10.65 -39.28 -9.52
CA PHE A 142 -11.85 -39.37 -8.69
C PHE A 142 -13.04 -39.84 -9.51
N LEU A 143 -14.02 -40.46 -8.82
CA LEU A 143 -15.29 -40.81 -9.38
C LEU A 143 -16.40 -40.29 -8.46
N ASN A 144 -17.17 -39.34 -8.97
CA ASN A 144 -18.41 -38.92 -8.34
C ASN A 144 -19.59 -39.68 -8.97
N TYR A 145 -20.55 -40.06 -8.15
CA TYR A 145 -21.77 -40.70 -8.66
C TYR A 145 -23.00 -40.24 -7.89
N GLN A 146 -24.11 -40.14 -8.60
CA GLN A 146 -25.44 -39.90 -8.03
C GLN A 146 -26.42 -40.91 -8.59
N LEU A 147 -27.07 -41.65 -7.70
CA LEU A 147 -28.10 -42.63 -8.06
C LEU A 147 -29.47 -42.03 -7.71
N SER A 148 -30.43 -42.19 -8.60
CA SER A 148 -31.81 -41.79 -8.38
C SER A 148 -32.76 -42.90 -8.79
N GLY A 149 -33.84 -43.08 -8.04
CA GLY A 149 -34.88 -44.04 -8.34
C GLY A 149 -36.23 -43.49 -7.93
N GLN A 150 -37.21 -43.66 -8.79
CA GLN A 150 -38.58 -43.25 -8.53
C GLN A 150 -39.55 -44.33 -8.99
N ARG A 151 -40.58 -44.60 -8.19
CA ARG A 151 -41.68 -45.47 -8.54
C ARG A 151 -42.98 -44.69 -8.54
N THR A 152 -43.70 -44.70 -9.65
CA THR A 152 -44.99 -44.04 -9.80
C THR A 152 -45.99 -45.07 -10.34
N GLY A 153 -46.90 -45.53 -9.47
CA GLY A 153 -47.82 -46.61 -9.80
C GLY A 153 -47.05 -47.93 -10.05
N ASN A 154 -47.15 -48.43 -11.28
CA ASN A 154 -46.50 -49.68 -11.70
C ASN A 154 -45.20 -49.42 -12.52
N GLU A 155 -44.83 -48.18 -12.73
CA GLU A 155 -43.61 -47.81 -13.43
C GLU A 155 -42.50 -47.48 -12.49
N THR A 156 -41.32 -48.06 -12.74
CA THR A 156 -40.08 -47.74 -12.02
C THR A 156 -39.11 -47.09 -12.97
N THR A 157 -38.60 -45.93 -12.61
CA THR A 157 -37.56 -45.21 -13.33
C THR A 157 -36.32 -45.11 -12.46
N GLY A 158 -35.16 -45.26 -13.07
CA GLY A 158 -33.85 -45.11 -12.43
C GLY A 158 -32.92 -44.22 -13.22
N GLY A 159 -31.97 -43.62 -12.53
CA GLY A 159 -30.93 -42.82 -13.17
C GLY A 159 -29.60 -42.91 -12.43
N VAL A 160 -28.52 -42.87 -13.15
CA VAL A 160 -27.16 -42.79 -12.64
C VAL A 160 -26.45 -41.64 -13.35
N LEU A 161 -25.95 -40.70 -12.60
CA LEU A 161 -25.04 -39.68 -13.07
C LEU A 161 -23.64 -40.02 -12.55
N THR A 162 -22.66 -40.07 -13.44
CA THR A 162 -21.28 -40.32 -13.06
C THR A 162 -20.37 -39.24 -13.61
N GLU A 163 -19.41 -38.82 -12.81
CA GLU A 163 -18.33 -37.90 -13.24
C GLU A 163 -16.98 -38.55 -12.91
N LEU A 164 -16.24 -38.90 -13.94
CA LEU A 164 -14.86 -39.37 -13.83
C LEU A 164 -13.92 -38.19 -14.01
N GLY A 165 -13.02 -37.99 -13.05
CA GLY A 165 -12.01 -36.95 -13.12
C GLY A 165 -10.59 -37.49 -12.99
N LEU A 166 -9.69 -36.95 -13.82
CA LEU A 166 -8.25 -37.17 -13.74
C LEU A 166 -7.60 -35.81 -13.50
N PHE A 167 -6.72 -35.71 -12.52
CA PHE A 167 -6.08 -34.45 -12.19
C PHE A 167 -4.58 -34.59 -11.93
N GLY A 168 -3.86 -33.50 -12.10
CA GLY A 168 -2.43 -33.43 -11.87
C GLY A 168 -1.88 -32.06 -12.25
N THR A 169 -0.55 -31.96 -12.35
CA THR A 169 0.15 -30.71 -12.73
C THR A 169 -0.37 -30.08 -14.06
N PRO A 170 -0.71 -30.86 -15.09
CA PRO A 170 -1.17 -30.27 -16.34
C PRO A 170 -2.62 -29.74 -16.29
N GLY A 171 -3.39 -30.07 -15.27
CA GLY A 171 -4.79 -29.64 -15.14
C GLY A 171 -5.72 -30.76 -14.70
N VAL A 172 -7.01 -30.56 -14.96
CA VAL A 172 -8.09 -31.48 -14.61
C VAL A 172 -8.87 -31.87 -15.86
N LEU A 173 -9.00 -33.16 -16.11
CA LEU A 173 -9.88 -33.72 -17.15
C LEU A 173 -11.09 -34.33 -16.47
N THR A 174 -12.29 -33.92 -16.85
CA THR A 174 -13.55 -34.49 -16.35
C THR A 174 -14.37 -35.07 -17.50
N ASN A 175 -15.10 -36.14 -17.22
CA ASN A 175 -16.07 -36.74 -18.15
C ASN A 175 -17.35 -37.10 -17.40
N THR A 176 -18.49 -36.56 -17.83
CA THR A 176 -19.79 -36.76 -17.20
C THR A 176 -20.73 -37.61 -18.09
N LEU A 177 -21.27 -38.66 -17.49
CA LEU A 177 -22.17 -39.59 -18.12
C LEU A 177 -23.50 -39.67 -17.36
N LEU A 178 -24.59 -39.72 -18.07
CA LEU A 178 -25.93 -39.93 -17.53
C LEU A 178 -26.52 -41.22 -18.10
N GLY A 179 -26.78 -42.19 -17.23
CA GLY A 179 -27.56 -43.38 -17.52
C GLY A 179 -28.98 -43.22 -17.03
N ARG A 180 -29.95 -43.65 -17.84
CA ARG A 180 -31.37 -43.68 -17.45
C ARG A 180 -31.97 -45.05 -17.81
N ALA A 181 -32.81 -45.57 -16.95
CA ALA A 181 -33.62 -46.75 -17.15
C ALA A 181 -35.08 -46.39 -16.85
N ALA A 182 -35.96 -46.59 -17.84
CA ALA A 182 -37.40 -46.35 -17.70
C ALA A 182 -38.17 -47.31 -18.61
N ALA A 183 -39.16 -48.02 -18.05
CA ALA A 183 -40.07 -48.89 -18.80
C ALA A 183 -39.38 -49.92 -19.71
N GLY A 184 -38.25 -50.48 -19.29
CA GLY A 184 -37.47 -51.48 -20.03
C GLY A 184 -36.54 -50.87 -21.10
N THR A 185 -36.41 -49.56 -21.17
CA THR A 185 -35.48 -48.88 -22.06
C THR A 185 -34.31 -48.30 -21.26
N GLU A 186 -33.10 -48.69 -21.61
CA GLU A 186 -31.87 -48.13 -21.03
C GLU A 186 -31.21 -47.16 -22.02
N GLN A 187 -30.83 -46.02 -21.56
CA GLN A 187 -30.17 -44.97 -22.38
C GLN A 187 -28.96 -44.43 -21.61
N GLY A 188 -27.81 -44.41 -22.29
CA GLY A 188 -26.61 -43.79 -21.82
C GLY A 188 -26.30 -42.53 -22.66
N VAL A 189 -26.08 -41.40 -22.02
CA VAL A 189 -25.75 -40.16 -22.70
C VAL A 189 -24.48 -39.55 -22.08
N ARG A 190 -23.49 -39.27 -22.91
CA ARG A 190 -22.36 -38.45 -22.50
C ARG A 190 -22.81 -36.97 -22.40
N LEU A 191 -22.67 -36.35 -21.26
CA LEU A 191 -23.05 -34.96 -21.05
C LEU A 191 -21.95 -34.00 -21.46
N ASP A 192 -20.74 -34.19 -20.96
CA ASP A 192 -19.60 -33.34 -21.28
C ASP A 192 -18.27 -34.06 -21.05
N THR A 193 -17.24 -33.54 -21.70
CA THR A 193 -15.83 -33.90 -21.48
C THR A 193 -15.03 -32.61 -21.54
N THR A 194 -14.42 -32.25 -20.41
CA THR A 194 -13.78 -30.94 -20.23
C THR A 194 -12.38 -31.10 -19.66
N PHE A 195 -11.41 -30.44 -20.28
CA PHE A 195 -10.07 -30.25 -19.71
C PHE A 195 -9.91 -28.81 -19.25
N THR A 196 -9.52 -28.63 -17.99
CA THR A 196 -9.30 -27.31 -17.39
C THR A 196 -7.86 -27.18 -16.94
N HIS A 197 -7.21 -26.09 -17.34
CA HIS A 197 -5.88 -25.70 -16.85
C HIS A 197 -5.90 -24.28 -16.31
N ASP A 198 -5.44 -24.13 -15.08
CA ASP A 198 -5.36 -22.84 -14.40
C ASP A 198 -3.96 -22.26 -14.45
N PHE A 199 -3.87 -20.95 -14.71
CA PHE A 199 -2.65 -20.14 -14.64
C PHE A 199 -2.75 -19.16 -13.47
N PRO A 200 -2.40 -19.57 -12.24
CA PRO A 200 -2.63 -18.74 -11.06
C PRO A 200 -1.84 -17.42 -11.07
N ALA A 201 -0.65 -17.41 -11.67
CA ALA A 201 0.19 -16.21 -11.76
C ALA A 201 -0.43 -15.10 -12.61
N SER A 202 -1.15 -15.46 -13.66
CA SER A 202 -1.83 -14.52 -14.56
C SER A 202 -3.33 -14.42 -14.33
N LEU A 203 -3.86 -15.18 -13.35
CA LEU A 203 -5.30 -15.27 -13.03
C LEU A 203 -6.13 -15.65 -14.26
N GLN A 204 -5.69 -16.66 -14.98
CA GLN A 204 -6.35 -17.13 -16.21
C GLN A 204 -6.69 -18.60 -16.09
N THR A 205 -7.75 -19.02 -16.78
CA THR A 205 -8.17 -20.40 -16.93
C THR A 205 -8.36 -20.71 -18.39
N LEU A 206 -7.82 -21.83 -18.84
CA LEU A 206 -8.06 -22.43 -20.14
C LEU A 206 -9.00 -23.62 -19.97
N VAL A 207 -10.08 -23.63 -20.71
CA VAL A 207 -11.05 -24.75 -20.76
C VAL A 207 -11.13 -25.26 -22.19
N LEU A 208 -10.97 -26.56 -22.35
CA LEU A 208 -11.07 -27.26 -23.64
C LEU A 208 -12.15 -28.33 -23.54
N GLY A 209 -12.99 -28.45 -24.55
CA GLY A 209 -13.99 -29.51 -24.64
C GLY A 209 -15.41 -28.98 -24.74
N ASP A 210 -16.36 -29.85 -24.39
CA ASP A 210 -17.78 -29.50 -24.34
C ASP A 210 -18.17 -29.12 -22.92
N THR A 211 -18.47 -27.85 -22.75
CA THR A 211 -18.77 -27.28 -21.43
C THR A 211 -19.82 -26.17 -21.55
N ALA A 212 -20.23 -25.67 -20.41
CA ALA A 212 -21.03 -24.46 -20.35
C ALA A 212 -20.12 -23.25 -20.09
N SER A 213 -20.31 -22.17 -20.82
CA SER A 213 -19.58 -20.94 -20.58
C SER A 213 -19.88 -20.42 -19.17
N SER A 214 -18.85 -19.87 -18.52
CA SER A 214 -19.01 -19.13 -17.27
C SER A 214 -19.20 -17.64 -17.60
N PRO A 215 -20.44 -17.15 -17.76
CA PRO A 215 -20.69 -15.74 -18.00
C PRO A 215 -20.39 -14.97 -16.71
N GLY A 216 -19.97 -13.71 -16.83
CA GLY A 216 -20.02 -12.80 -15.69
C GLY A 216 -21.46 -12.57 -15.20
N THR A 217 -21.62 -11.68 -14.22
CA THR A 217 -22.93 -11.35 -13.61
C THR A 217 -24.01 -10.86 -14.56
N TRP A 218 -23.69 -10.60 -15.82
CA TRP A 218 -24.58 -9.99 -16.84
C TRP A 218 -24.95 -10.91 -17.98
N GLY A 219 -24.38 -12.10 -18.08
CA GLY A 219 -24.57 -12.98 -19.23
C GLY A 219 -25.32 -14.24 -18.90
N ASN A 220 -25.76 -14.93 -19.92
CA ASN A 220 -26.35 -16.27 -19.82
C ASN A 220 -25.30 -17.32 -20.13
N SER A 221 -25.35 -18.45 -19.41
CA SER A 221 -24.51 -19.61 -19.71
C SER A 221 -24.94 -20.24 -21.02
N VAL A 222 -23.99 -20.50 -21.90
CA VAL A 222 -24.20 -21.16 -23.19
C VAL A 222 -23.36 -22.42 -23.24
N ARG A 223 -23.97 -23.56 -23.66
CA ARG A 223 -23.20 -24.78 -23.91
C ARG A 223 -22.49 -24.65 -25.24
N PHE A 224 -21.22 -25.01 -25.25
CA PHE A 224 -20.39 -25.00 -26.46
C PHE A 224 -19.41 -26.16 -26.45
N ALA A 225 -18.92 -26.53 -27.61
CA ALA A 225 -17.78 -27.42 -27.77
C ALA A 225 -16.63 -26.61 -28.40
N GLY A 226 -15.49 -26.50 -27.71
CA GLY A 226 -14.38 -25.69 -28.17
C GLY A 226 -13.38 -25.30 -27.12
N VAL A 227 -12.92 -24.06 -27.21
CA VAL A 227 -11.89 -23.49 -26.36
C VAL A 227 -12.42 -22.22 -25.70
N GLN A 228 -12.27 -22.13 -24.38
CA GLN A 228 -12.50 -20.91 -23.63
C GLN A 228 -11.23 -20.55 -22.90
N TRP A 229 -10.75 -19.32 -23.07
CA TRP A 229 -9.63 -18.77 -22.35
C TRP A 229 -10.00 -17.40 -21.81
N GLY A 230 -9.84 -17.20 -20.51
CA GLY A 230 -10.24 -15.95 -19.89
C GLY A 230 -9.65 -15.73 -18.51
N ARG A 231 -9.89 -14.55 -17.96
CA ARG A 231 -9.53 -14.23 -16.59
C ARG A 231 -10.45 -14.94 -15.62
N ASN A 232 -9.85 -15.46 -14.53
CA ASN A 232 -10.57 -16.15 -13.46
C ASN A 232 -10.07 -15.64 -12.10
N PHE A 233 -10.80 -14.69 -11.53
CA PHE A 233 -10.46 -14.14 -10.21
C PHE A 233 -10.77 -15.10 -9.04
N ALA A 234 -11.55 -16.17 -9.27
CA ALA A 234 -11.79 -17.19 -8.26
C ALA A 234 -10.51 -17.96 -7.85
N LEU A 235 -9.45 -17.89 -8.69
CA LEU A 235 -8.13 -18.43 -8.35
C LEU A 235 -7.44 -17.68 -7.20
N ARG A 236 -7.86 -16.45 -6.92
CA ARG A 236 -7.35 -15.60 -5.86
C ARG A 236 -8.53 -14.95 -5.11
N PRO A 237 -9.22 -15.71 -4.25
CA PRO A 237 -10.36 -15.20 -3.50
C PRO A 237 -10.00 -14.11 -2.49
N ASP A 238 -8.72 -13.97 -2.16
CA ASP A 238 -8.16 -12.89 -1.36
C ASP A 238 -8.08 -11.55 -2.11
N LEU A 239 -8.16 -11.57 -3.44
CA LEU A 239 -8.17 -10.35 -4.25
C LEU A 239 -9.56 -9.72 -4.26
N LEU A 240 -9.67 -8.60 -3.59
CA LEU A 240 -10.86 -7.78 -3.62
C LEU A 240 -10.80 -6.88 -4.86
N THR A 241 -11.71 -7.11 -5.79
CA THR A 241 -11.79 -6.38 -7.08
C THR A 241 -12.67 -5.13 -7.03
N THR A 242 -13.35 -4.91 -5.92
CA THR A 242 -14.15 -3.71 -5.66
C THR A 242 -13.30 -2.63 -4.97
N PRO A 243 -13.54 -1.34 -5.25
CA PRO A 243 -12.92 -0.27 -4.48
C PRO A 243 -13.23 -0.44 -3.00
N LEU A 244 -12.19 -0.49 -2.17
CA LEU A 244 -12.32 -0.60 -0.73
C LEU A 244 -12.11 0.76 -0.08
N LEU A 245 -12.77 0.94 1.04
CA LEU A 245 -12.61 2.13 1.86
C LEU A 245 -11.23 2.10 2.53
N ALA A 246 -10.56 3.26 2.54
CA ALA A 246 -9.40 3.50 3.37
C ALA A 246 -9.78 4.45 4.50
N VAL A 247 -9.38 4.14 5.72
CA VAL A 247 -9.64 4.95 6.91
C VAL A 247 -8.32 5.27 7.58
N GLY A 248 -8.12 6.52 7.94
CA GLY A 248 -6.88 6.97 8.57
C GLY A 248 -7.11 7.82 9.81
N GLY A 249 -6.04 7.97 10.56
CA GLY A 249 -6.00 8.80 11.75
C GLY A 249 -4.57 9.22 12.09
N ASN A 250 -4.44 9.91 13.23
CA ASN A 250 -3.13 10.30 13.77
C ASN A 250 -2.96 9.72 15.17
N ALA A 251 -1.85 9.08 15.42
CA ALA A 251 -1.42 8.65 16.75
C ALA A 251 -0.37 9.63 17.30
N VAL A 252 -0.64 10.24 18.46
CA VAL A 252 0.32 11.14 19.11
C VAL A 252 1.42 10.34 19.81
N LEU A 253 1.04 9.23 20.42
CA LEU A 253 1.90 8.27 21.10
C LEU A 253 1.81 6.91 20.42
N PRO A 254 2.71 5.96 20.71
CA PRO A 254 2.50 4.57 20.30
C PRO A 254 1.12 4.11 20.74
N SER A 255 0.33 3.60 19.81
CA SER A 255 -1.08 3.31 20.04
C SER A 255 -1.46 1.97 19.44
N THR A 256 -2.48 1.35 20.01
CA THR A 256 -3.16 0.22 19.38
C THR A 256 -4.39 0.73 18.65
N VAL A 257 -4.45 0.42 17.36
CA VAL A 257 -5.57 0.79 16.50
C VAL A 257 -6.42 -0.43 16.24
N SER A 258 -7.68 -0.36 16.68
CA SER A 258 -8.67 -1.44 16.51
C SER A 258 -9.78 -0.97 15.56
N LEU A 259 -10.00 -1.74 14.50
CA LEU A 259 -11.05 -1.50 13.52
C LEU A 259 -12.27 -2.36 13.84
N PHE A 260 -13.42 -1.71 13.97
CA PHE A 260 -14.72 -2.35 14.15
C PHE A 260 -15.62 -2.07 12.95
N VAL A 261 -16.28 -3.12 12.48
CA VAL A 261 -17.33 -3.03 11.45
C VAL A 261 -18.57 -3.69 12.02
N ASN A 262 -19.70 -2.99 12.04
CA ASN A 262 -20.94 -3.45 12.65
C ASN A 262 -20.74 -4.00 14.07
N ASN A 263 -19.99 -3.26 14.89
CA ASN A 263 -19.65 -3.61 16.27
C ASN A 263 -18.78 -4.86 16.45
N GLN A 264 -18.30 -5.49 15.36
CA GLN A 264 -17.38 -6.61 15.39
C GLN A 264 -15.96 -6.12 15.10
N ARG A 265 -14.99 -6.50 15.97
CA ARG A 265 -13.59 -6.15 15.76
C ARG A 265 -13.00 -7.00 14.62
N ILE A 266 -12.62 -6.34 13.53
CA ILE A 266 -12.05 -6.97 12.34
C ILE A 266 -10.54 -7.09 12.43
N SER A 267 -9.87 -6.02 12.91
CA SER A 267 -8.42 -6.02 13.07
C SER A 267 -7.99 -5.20 14.27
N SER A 268 -6.79 -5.50 14.76
CA SER A 268 -6.13 -4.72 15.81
C SER A 268 -4.64 -4.74 15.52
N SER A 269 -4.02 -3.56 15.44
CA SER A 269 -2.62 -3.39 15.08
C SER A 269 -1.97 -2.31 15.93
N SER A 270 -0.72 -2.53 16.31
CA SER A 270 0.07 -1.50 16.97
C SER A 270 0.65 -0.54 15.93
N VAL A 271 0.53 0.75 16.19
CA VAL A 271 1.07 1.82 15.35
C VAL A 271 2.01 2.68 16.17
N PRO A 272 3.13 3.08 15.61
CA PRO A 272 3.99 4.09 16.19
C PRO A 272 3.36 5.48 16.06
N PRO A 273 3.91 6.50 16.73
CA PRO A 273 3.45 7.88 16.56
C PRO A 273 3.49 8.31 15.11
N GLY A 274 2.50 9.10 14.70
CA GLY A 274 2.37 9.63 13.35
C GLY A 274 1.02 9.35 12.71
N PRO A 275 0.83 9.77 11.46
CA PRO A 275 -0.33 9.43 10.67
C PRO A 275 -0.32 7.95 10.32
N PHE A 276 -1.49 7.34 10.28
CA PHE A 276 -1.67 5.97 9.81
C PHE A 276 -2.88 5.88 8.88
N VAL A 277 -2.84 4.92 7.98
CA VAL A 277 -3.93 4.60 7.05
C VAL A 277 -4.17 3.11 7.12
N ILE A 278 -5.41 2.71 7.27
CA ILE A 278 -5.87 1.32 7.16
C ILE A 278 -6.49 1.18 5.79
N ASP A 279 -5.81 0.44 4.94
CA ASP A 279 -6.28 0.13 3.59
C ASP A 279 -7.11 -1.16 3.60
N ARG A 280 -7.91 -1.32 2.55
CA ARG A 280 -8.69 -2.53 2.29
C ARG A 280 -9.65 -2.90 3.42
N VAL A 281 -10.33 -1.90 3.98
CA VAL A 281 -11.38 -2.16 4.96
C VAL A 281 -12.50 -2.95 4.30
N PRO A 282 -12.85 -4.15 4.81
CA PRO A 282 -13.94 -4.92 4.25
C PRO A 282 -15.26 -4.17 4.43
N VAL A 283 -15.87 -3.77 3.32
CA VAL A 283 -17.16 -3.07 3.32
C VAL A 283 -18.27 -4.10 3.36
N VAL A 284 -19.17 -3.95 4.31
CA VAL A 284 -20.42 -4.71 4.31
C VAL A 284 -21.35 -4.07 3.26
N THR A 285 -21.92 -4.88 2.39
CA THR A 285 -22.94 -4.41 1.43
C THR A 285 -24.16 -3.90 2.20
N GLY A 286 -24.45 -2.60 2.09
CA GLY A 286 -25.54 -1.94 2.78
C GLY A 286 -25.08 -0.83 3.74
N ALA A 287 -25.97 -0.36 4.59
CA ALA A 287 -25.63 0.57 5.67
C ALA A 287 -24.87 -0.19 6.76
N GLY A 288 -23.64 0.19 7.04
CA GLY A 288 -22.80 -0.40 8.07
C GLY A 288 -22.09 0.67 8.88
N ASP A 289 -21.93 0.42 10.17
CA ASP A 289 -21.16 1.30 11.06
C ASP A 289 -19.68 0.89 11.04
N LEU A 290 -18.83 1.86 10.71
CA LEU A 290 -17.39 1.72 10.80
C LEU A 290 -16.91 2.55 11.99
N ARG A 291 -16.17 1.93 12.90
CA ARG A 291 -15.59 2.58 14.07
C ARG A 291 -14.13 2.21 14.21
N LEU A 292 -13.30 3.22 14.32
CA LEU A 292 -11.88 3.10 14.58
C LEU A 292 -11.60 3.54 16.01
N VAL A 293 -11.04 2.67 16.82
CA VAL A 293 -10.65 2.95 18.20
C VAL A 293 -9.14 3.00 18.26
N VAL A 294 -8.59 4.15 18.63
CA VAL A 294 -7.17 4.38 18.83
C VAL A 294 -6.91 4.49 20.31
N GLN A 295 -6.23 3.52 20.90
CA GLN A 295 -5.86 3.50 22.30
C GLN A 295 -4.36 3.77 22.42
N ASP A 296 -3.97 4.84 23.13
CA ASP A 296 -2.57 5.18 23.35
C ASP A 296 -1.93 4.32 24.47
N ALA A 297 -0.61 4.44 24.62
CA ALA A 297 0.16 3.74 25.65
C ALA A 297 -0.23 4.13 27.10
N LEU A 298 -0.95 5.24 27.27
CA LEU A 298 -1.45 5.72 28.57
C LEU A 298 -2.87 5.23 28.85
N GLY A 299 -3.51 4.54 27.89
CA GLY A 299 -4.87 4.03 28.02
C GLY A 299 -5.96 5.02 27.56
N ASN A 300 -5.61 6.18 27.02
CA ASN A 300 -6.61 7.11 26.49
C ASN A 300 -7.14 6.56 25.16
N GLU A 301 -8.45 6.61 24.99
CA GLU A 301 -9.13 6.14 23.77
C GLU A 301 -9.66 7.31 22.97
N GLN A 302 -9.42 7.28 21.67
CA GLN A 302 -10.02 8.15 20.69
C GLN A 302 -10.84 7.32 19.71
N ILE A 303 -12.11 7.68 19.52
CA ILE A 303 -13.01 7.01 18.60
C ILE A 303 -13.22 7.91 17.38
N ILE A 304 -13.02 7.33 16.19
CA ILE A 304 -13.27 7.94 14.89
C ILE A 304 -14.35 7.09 14.20
N SER A 305 -15.49 7.70 13.87
CA SER A 305 -16.65 7.07 13.23
C SER A 305 -17.08 7.83 11.99
#